data_e75e1d07177f9dc4a4121a6ea2d11cca
#
_entry.id   e75e1d07177f9dc4a4121a6ea2d11cca
#
_cell.length_a   1.000
_cell.length_b   1.000
_cell.length_c   1.000
_cell.angle_alpha   90.00
_cell.angle_beta   90.00
_cell.angle_gamma   90.00
#
_symmetry.space_group_name_H-M   'P 1'
#
loop_
_entity.id
_entity.type
_entity.pdbx_description
1 polymer ?
#
loop_
_entity_poly.entity_id
_entity_poly.type
_entity_poly.pdbx_seq_one_letter_code
_entity_poly.pdbx_strand_id
1 'polypeptide(L)'
;WIVYGADISPDGLALLKSIGAHPLKVNVTSDSQVAAGVKKVIKEQGRIDVLVANAGYGTFSAVEETTSEQVRAIFDVNVFGIERFVKAVLPQMRKQGSGRIIATTSVVAHVSLVGLGWYSGTKHAVRAMANALRQEVRHLGIRVSTVEPGTSKTGFGALAFETLDKSRSISDYDGVMRGLNKWLGGLYRISPGPKTVINKLHRAATAKRPRAHYPGSWDVVALKLAFYLLPRKTLDALVLWLAKH
;
A
#
# COMPACT_ATOMS: atom_id res chain seq x y z
N TRP A 1 -1.25 22.65 -7.71
CA TRP A 1 -2.02 21.69 -6.88
C TRP A 1 -2.12 22.21 -5.46
N ILE A 2 -3.30 22.15 -4.86
CA ILE A 2 -3.50 22.31 -3.42
C ILE A 2 -3.47 20.91 -2.82
N VAL A 3 -2.53 20.65 -1.90
CA VAL A 3 -2.29 19.31 -1.36
C VAL A 3 -2.64 19.28 0.11
N TYR A 4 -3.49 18.34 0.50
CA TYR A 4 -3.78 18.00 1.88
C TYR A 4 -3.12 16.65 2.21
N GLY A 5 -2.38 16.60 3.30
CA GLY A 5 -1.74 15.37 3.77
C GLY A 5 -2.35 14.93 5.10
N ALA A 6 -2.80 13.67 5.16
CA ALA A 6 -3.32 13.06 6.38
C ALA A 6 -2.23 12.25 7.08
N ASP A 7 -1.99 12.52 8.34
CA ASP A 7 -1.05 11.78 9.21
C ASP A 7 -1.55 11.76 10.65
N ILE A 8 -1.05 10.81 11.43
CA ILE A 8 -1.30 10.74 12.89
C ILE A 8 -0.12 11.28 13.69
N SER A 9 1.09 11.26 13.13
CA SER A 9 2.31 11.63 13.84
C SER A 9 2.55 13.15 13.83
N PRO A 10 3.00 13.75 14.93
CA PRO A 10 3.37 15.15 14.96
C PRO A 10 4.45 15.50 13.92
N ASP A 11 5.45 14.63 13.76
CA ASP A 11 6.56 14.84 12.82
C ASP A 11 6.07 14.81 11.36
N GLY A 12 5.19 13.88 11.02
CA GLY A 12 4.57 13.83 9.70
C GLY A 12 3.75 15.08 9.39
N LEU A 13 2.98 15.58 10.37
CA LEU A 13 2.21 16.81 10.23
C LEU A 13 3.12 18.05 10.09
N ALA A 14 4.22 18.11 10.85
CA ALA A 14 5.21 19.18 10.73
C ALA A 14 5.91 19.17 9.36
N LEU A 15 6.29 17.98 8.88
CA LEU A 15 6.88 17.82 7.55
C LEU A 15 5.92 18.28 6.44
N LEU A 16 4.65 17.89 6.52
CA LEU A 16 3.63 18.33 5.54
C LEU A 16 3.55 19.86 5.48
N LYS A 17 3.53 20.50 6.66
CA LYS A 17 3.51 21.96 6.75
C LYS A 17 4.78 22.60 6.16
N SER A 18 5.95 22.03 6.42
CA SER A 18 7.24 22.58 5.94
C SER A 18 7.38 22.54 4.41
N ILE A 19 6.72 21.61 3.74
CA ILE A 19 6.71 21.50 2.27
C ILE A 19 5.53 22.23 1.61
N GLY A 20 4.76 23.02 2.37
CA GLY A 20 3.64 23.81 1.86
C GLY A 20 2.35 23.00 1.64
N ALA A 21 2.23 21.79 2.15
CA ALA A 21 0.99 21.04 2.15
C ALA A 21 0.13 21.40 3.37
N HIS A 22 -1.18 21.19 3.27
CA HIS A 22 -2.13 21.39 4.37
C HIS A 22 -2.20 20.14 5.25
N PRO A 23 -1.69 20.14 6.50
CA PRO A 23 -1.72 18.95 7.33
C PRO A 23 -3.13 18.70 7.88
N LEU A 24 -3.52 17.43 7.89
CA LEU A 24 -4.74 16.93 8.53
C LEU A 24 -4.37 15.86 9.54
N LYS A 25 -4.63 16.09 10.81
CA LYS A 25 -4.48 15.06 11.85
C LYS A 25 -5.65 14.07 11.71
N VAL A 26 -5.41 12.94 11.06
CA VAL A 26 -6.42 11.92 10.77
C VAL A 26 -5.84 10.54 11.00
N ASN A 27 -6.47 9.78 11.91
CA ASN A 27 -6.26 8.36 12.03
C ASN A 27 -7.16 7.65 11.00
N VAL A 28 -6.54 6.91 10.07
CA VAL A 28 -7.27 6.18 9.00
C VAL A 28 -8.18 5.06 9.52
N THR A 29 -7.99 4.64 10.79
CA THR A 29 -8.85 3.64 11.45
C THR A 29 -10.11 4.26 12.09
N SER A 30 -10.26 5.59 12.04
CA SER A 30 -11.40 6.32 12.61
C SER A 30 -12.32 6.86 11.52
N ASP A 31 -13.52 6.30 11.40
CA ASP A 31 -14.53 6.75 10.45
C ASP A 31 -14.85 8.23 10.59
N SER A 32 -15.00 8.70 11.84
CA SER A 32 -15.34 10.10 12.14
C SER A 32 -14.23 11.07 11.75
N GLN A 33 -12.95 10.72 12.01
CA GLN A 33 -11.81 11.57 11.63
C GLN A 33 -11.62 11.63 10.12
N VAL A 34 -11.77 10.50 9.42
CA VAL A 34 -11.70 10.45 7.95
C VAL A 34 -12.82 11.30 7.35
N ALA A 35 -14.06 11.13 7.81
CA ALA A 35 -15.18 11.92 7.34
C ALA A 35 -15.00 13.43 7.60
N ALA A 36 -14.53 13.81 8.80
CA ALA A 36 -14.26 15.19 9.14
C ALA A 36 -13.13 15.79 8.28
N GLY A 37 -12.04 15.05 8.05
CA GLY A 37 -10.94 15.47 7.20
C GLY A 37 -11.37 15.73 5.77
N VAL A 38 -12.12 14.80 5.17
CA VAL A 38 -12.67 14.97 3.82
C VAL A 38 -13.66 16.13 3.75
N LYS A 39 -14.56 16.25 4.72
CA LYS A 39 -15.51 17.38 4.81
C LYS A 39 -14.80 18.73 4.91
N LYS A 40 -13.69 18.82 5.65
CA LYS A 40 -12.87 20.02 5.73
C LYS A 40 -12.32 20.39 4.35
N VAL A 41 -11.71 19.44 3.62
CA VAL A 41 -11.20 19.69 2.26
C VAL A 41 -12.30 20.19 1.33
N ILE A 42 -13.46 19.55 1.36
CA ILE A 42 -14.60 19.96 0.53
C ILE A 42 -15.09 21.37 0.90
N LYS A 43 -15.14 21.69 2.20
CA LYS A 43 -15.54 23.02 2.68
C LYS A 43 -14.59 24.12 2.20
N GLU A 44 -13.27 23.85 2.22
CA GLU A 44 -12.23 24.83 1.87
C GLU A 44 -12.02 24.98 0.37
N GLN A 45 -12.18 23.90 -0.42
CA GLN A 45 -11.83 23.87 -1.84
C GLN A 45 -13.00 23.64 -2.79
N GLY A 46 -14.17 23.25 -2.27
CA GLY A 46 -15.35 22.92 -3.07
C GLY A 46 -15.26 21.62 -3.87
N ARG A 47 -14.09 20.99 -3.92
CA ARG A 47 -13.78 19.82 -4.77
C ARG A 47 -12.69 18.93 -4.22
N ILE A 48 -12.63 17.70 -4.73
CA ILE A 48 -11.52 16.76 -4.55
C ILE A 48 -11.23 16.13 -5.91
N ASP A 49 -10.07 16.41 -6.49
CA ASP A 49 -9.69 15.90 -7.80
C ASP A 49 -8.97 14.55 -7.71
N VAL A 50 -8.14 14.36 -6.68
CA VAL A 50 -7.31 13.17 -6.51
C VAL A 50 -7.31 12.73 -5.05
N LEU A 51 -7.60 11.46 -4.83
CA LEU A 51 -7.29 10.75 -3.59
C LEU A 51 -6.09 9.85 -3.83
N VAL A 52 -5.02 10.01 -3.04
CA VAL A 52 -3.92 9.06 -2.94
C VAL A 52 -4.05 8.31 -1.61
N ALA A 53 -4.57 7.11 -1.67
CA ALA A 53 -4.72 6.23 -0.51
C ALA A 53 -3.43 5.41 -0.33
N ASN A 54 -2.52 5.93 0.51
CA ASN A 54 -1.16 5.41 0.67
C ASN A 54 -0.87 4.90 2.09
N ALA A 55 -1.63 5.30 3.09
CA ALA A 55 -1.43 4.87 4.47
C ALA A 55 -1.41 3.34 4.58
N GLY A 56 -0.43 2.82 5.29
CA GLY A 56 -0.27 1.39 5.47
C GLY A 56 1.09 1.02 6.02
N TYR A 57 1.17 -0.15 6.64
CA TYR A 57 2.41 -0.71 7.15
C TYR A 57 2.50 -2.19 6.80
N GLY A 58 3.71 -2.77 6.94
CA GLY A 58 3.96 -4.19 6.75
C GLY A 58 4.36 -4.85 8.06
N THR A 59 4.06 -6.13 8.18
CA THR A 59 4.54 -7.00 9.25
C THR A 59 5.23 -8.20 8.63
N PHE A 60 6.33 -8.61 9.24
CA PHE A 60 7.04 -9.85 8.89
C PHE A 60 6.87 -10.83 10.05
N SER A 61 6.09 -11.88 9.83
CA SER A 61 5.83 -12.92 10.82
C SER A 61 5.33 -14.19 10.13
N ALA A 62 5.56 -15.35 10.71
CA ALA A 62 4.88 -16.56 10.29
C ALA A 62 3.36 -16.41 10.48
N VAL A 63 2.58 -17.06 9.62
CA VAL A 63 1.12 -16.94 9.65
C VAL A 63 0.56 -17.36 11.01
N GLU A 64 1.12 -18.44 11.60
CA GLU A 64 0.72 -18.99 12.88
C GLU A 64 1.10 -18.08 14.07
N GLU A 65 2.22 -17.38 13.97
CA GLU A 65 2.71 -16.52 15.05
C GLU A 65 2.00 -15.16 15.14
N THR A 66 1.28 -14.79 14.09
CA THR A 66 0.56 -13.49 14.06
C THR A 66 -0.75 -13.59 14.81
N THR A 67 -0.92 -12.80 15.87
CA THR A 67 -2.16 -12.83 16.65
C THR A 67 -3.35 -12.28 15.87
N SER A 68 -4.57 -12.67 16.26
CA SER A 68 -5.80 -12.16 15.63
C SER A 68 -5.92 -10.63 15.73
N GLU A 69 -5.44 -10.04 16.82
CA GLU A 69 -5.41 -8.58 17.04
C GLU A 69 -4.48 -7.91 16.04
N GLN A 70 -3.29 -8.46 15.82
CA GLN A 70 -2.32 -7.95 14.84
C GLN A 70 -2.89 -8.06 13.41
N VAL A 71 -3.56 -9.16 13.09
CA VAL A 71 -4.24 -9.34 11.79
C VAL A 71 -5.32 -8.29 11.60
N ARG A 72 -6.20 -8.10 12.60
CA ARG A 72 -7.25 -7.07 12.54
C ARG A 72 -6.64 -5.67 12.37
N ALA A 73 -5.61 -5.35 13.13
CA ALA A 73 -4.96 -4.04 13.08
C ALA A 73 -4.36 -3.73 11.71
N ILE A 74 -3.64 -4.69 11.08
CA ILE A 74 -3.07 -4.46 9.74
C ILE A 74 -4.16 -4.34 8.67
N PHE A 75 -5.26 -5.09 8.77
CA PHE A 75 -6.40 -4.95 7.87
C PHE A 75 -7.13 -3.62 8.07
N ASP A 76 -7.28 -3.18 9.32
CA ASP A 76 -7.97 -1.92 9.63
C ASP A 76 -7.25 -0.71 9.03
N VAL A 77 -5.92 -0.68 9.10
CA VAL A 77 -5.13 0.37 8.46
C VAL A 77 -5.06 0.19 6.94
N ASN A 78 -4.58 -0.98 6.47
CA ASN A 78 -4.20 -1.16 5.07
C ASN A 78 -5.38 -1.32 4.12
N VAL A 79 -6.52 -1.85 4.59
CA VAL A 79 -7.70 -2.16 3.78
C VAL A 79 -8.85 -1.22 4.14
N PHE A 80 -9.31 -1.25 5.39
CA PHE A 80 -10.46 -0.45 5.79
C PHE A 80 -10.16 1.05 5.86
N GLY A 81 -8.91 1.45 6.15
CA GLY A 81 -8.49 2.84 6.04
C GLY A 81 -8.64 3.40 4.62
N ILE A 82 -8.29 2.60 3.61
CA ILE A 82 -8.50 2.97 2.19
C ILE A 82 -10.00 3.02 1.86
N GLU A 83 -10.76 2.04 2.29
CA GLU A 83 -12.20 1.95 2.08
C GLU A 83 -12.92 3.16 2.66
N ARG A 84 -12.58 3.60 3.89
CA ARG A 84 -13.14 4.79 4.54
C ARG A 84 -12.93 6.06 3.70
N PHE A 85 -11.70 6.29 3.24
CA PHE A 85 -11.41 7.43 2.36
C PHE A 85 -12.13 7.35 1.03
N VAL A 86 -12.18 6.19 0.40
CA VAL A 86 -12.91 5.97 -0.85
C VAL A 86 -14.38 6.32 -0.67
N LYS A 87 -15.04 5.79 0.36
CA LYS A 87 -16.44 6.11 0.68
C LYS A 87 -16.66 7.59 0.95
N ALA A 88 -15.74 8.23 1.65
CA ALA A 88 -15.87 9.65 2.00
C ALA A 88 -15.72 10.58 0.78
N VAL A 89 -14.85 10.27 -0.20
CA VAL A 89 -14.61 11.15 -1.36
C VAL A 89 -15.56 10.88 -2.53
N LEU A 90 -16.05 9.65 -2.69
CA LEU A 90 -16.88 9.26 -3.83
C LEU A 90 -18.14 10.12 -4.04
N PRO A 91 -18.91 10.50 -3.01
CA PRO A 91 -20.08 11.36 -3.19
C PRO A 91 -19.73 12.69 -3.87
N GLN A 92 -18.61 13.30 -3.44
CA GLN A 92 -18.13 14.55 -4.03
C GLN A 92 -17.65 14.34 -5.47
N MET A 93 -16.85 13.29 -5.73
CA MET A 93 -16.35 12.99 -7.07
C MET A 93 -17.50 12.66 -8.06
N ARG A 94 -18.56 11.97 -7.60
CA ARG A 94 -19.76 11.73 -8.39
C ARG A 94 -20.47 13.03 -8.75
N LYS A 95 -20.63 13.94 -7.78
CA LYS A 95 -21.21 15.27 -8.01
C LYS A 95 -20.40 16.09 -9.02
N GLN A 96 -19.08 15.94 -9.03
CA GLN A 96 -18.17 16.61 -9.96
C GLN A 96 -18.19 15.99 -11.36
N GLY A 97 -18.68 14.75 -11.53
CA GLY A 97 -18.54 13.98 -12.77
C GLY A 97 -17.09 13.64 -13.12
N SER A 98 -16.17 13.77 -12.15
CA SER A 98 -14.75 13.56 -12.35
C SER A 98 -14.03 13.29 -11.02
N GLY A 99 -12.94 12.54 -11.09
CA GLY A 99 -12.09 12.26 -9.93
C GLY A 99 -11.05 11.19 -10.24
N ARG A 100 -10.05 11.09 -9.37
CA ARG A 100 -9.03 10.04 -9.45
C ARG A 100 -8.79 9.43 -8.08
N ILE A 101 -8.81 8.12 -8.02
CA ILE A 101 -8.49 7.35 -6.82
C ILE A 101 -7.27 6.50 -7.14
N ILE A 102 -6.21 6.67 -6.35
CA ILE A 102 -4.95 5.98 -6.51
C ILE A 102 -4.67 5.22 -5.23
N ALA A 103 -4.72 3.89 -5.29
CA ALA A 103 -4.42 3.05 -4.14
C ALA A 103 -2.97 2.50 -4.22
N THR A 104 -2.21 2.66 -3.15
CA THR A 104 -0.88 2.07 -3.05
C THR A 104 -1.01 0.62 -2.62
N THR A 105 -0.78 -0.29 -3.56
CA THR A 105 -0.73 -1.74 -3.32
C THR A 105 0.72 -2.18 -3.07
N SER A 106 1.17 -3.24 -3.70
CA SER A 106 2.55 -3.73 -3.66
C SER A 106 2.71 -4.82 -4.71
N VAL A 107 3.95 -5.21 -5.00
CA VAL A 107 4.24 -6.45 -5.74
C VAL A 107 3.62 -7.67 -5.04
N VAL A 108 3.56 -7.68 -3.70
CA VAL A 108 2.92 -8.76 -2.94
C VAL A 108 1.39 -8.75 -3.01
N ALA A 109 0.77 -7.87 -3.79
CA ALA A 109 -0.62 -7.99 -4.22
C ALA A 109 -0.82 -8.97 -5.38
N HIS A 110 0.25 -9.56 -5.89
CA HIS A 110 0.25 -10.58 -6.95
C HIS A 110 0.88 -11.88 -6.49
N VAL A 111 1.80 -11.80 -5.53
CA VAL A 111 2.62 -12.91 -5.06
C VAL A 111 2.54 -12.95 -3.54
N SER A 112 2.52 -14.14 -2.96
CA SER A 112 2.63 -14.32 -1.52
C SER A 112 3.99 -14.91 -1.21
N LEU A 113 4.66 -14.34 -0.22
CA LEU A 113 5.99 -14.75 0.21
C LEU A 113 5.94 -15.23 1.66
N VAL A 114 6.86 -16.11 2.00
CA VAL A 114 7.11 -16.53 3.38
C VAL A 114 7.20 -15.30 4.28
N GLY A 115 6.65 -15.37 5.47
CA GLY A 115 6.68 -14.28 6.46
C GLY A 115 5.88 -13.03 6.11
N LEU A 116 5.28 -12.96 4.93
CA LEU A 116 4.49 -11.83 4.44
C LEU A 116 3.00 -12.18 4.25
N GLY A 117 2.53 -13.31 4.79
CA GLY A 117 1.20 -13.85 4.51
C GLY A 117 0.08 -12.84 4.73
N TRP A 118 -0.03 -12.28 5.92
CA TRP A 118 -1.08 -11.32 6.26
C TRP A 118 -0.92 -9.97 5.55
N TYR A 119 0.31 -9.48 5.43
CA TYR A 119 0.57 -8.27 4.64
C TYR A 119 0.19 -8.46 3.16
N SER A 120 0.57 -9.59 2.56
CA SER A 120 0.14 -9.95 1.19
C SER A 120 -1.38 -10.01 1.08
N GLY A 121 -2.05 -10.62 2.07
CA GLY A 121 -3.51 -10.66 2.14
C GLY A 121 -4.13 -9.27 2.06
N THR A 122 -3.61 -8.29 2.83
CA THR A 122 -4.12 -6.91 2.76
C THR A 122 -3.93 -6.29 1.36
N LYS A 123 -2.77 -6.52 0.73
CA LYS A 123 -2.47 -5.91 -0.58
C LYS A 123 -3.23 -6.58 -1.73
N HIS A 124 -3.53 -7.89 -1.63
CA HIS A 124 -4.46 -8.58 -2.53
C HIS A 124 -5.89 -8.03 -2.39
N ALA A 125 -6.36 -7.81 -1.15
CA ALA A 125 -7.68 -7.24 -0.88
C ALA A 125 -7.83 -5.83 -1.49
N VAL A 126 -6.85 -4.95 -1.28
CA VAL A 126 -6.83 -3.59 -1.86
C VAL A 126 -6.83 -3.64 -3.39
N ARG A 127 -6.05 -4.55 -3.99
CA ARG A 127 -6.01 -4.70 -5.45
C ARG A 127 -7.35 -5.17 -6.00
N ALA A 128 -7.98 -6.15 -5.36
CA ALA A 128 -9.28 -6.66 -5.76
C ALA A 128 -10.35 -5.57 -5.68
N MET A 129 -10.42 -4.85 -4.55
CA MET A 129 -11.32 -3.71 -4.35
C MET A 129 -11.10 -2.61 -5.40
N ALA A 130 -9.85 -2.21 -5.66
CA ALA A 130 -9.55 -1.18 -6.66
C ALA A 130 -9.95 -1.60 -8.08
N ASN A 131 -9.83 -2.89 -8.42
CA ASN A 131 -10.26 -3.43 -9.70
C ASN A 131 -11.79 -3.39 -9.86
N ALA A 132 -12.55 -3.78 -8.85
CA ALA A 132 -14.02 -3.71 -8.84
C ALA A 132 -14.47 -2.24 -8.92
N LEU A 133 -13.95 -1.39 -8.04
CA LEU A 133 -14.27 0.03 -8.00
C LEU A 133 -14.02 0.73 -9.35
N ARG A 134 -12.93 0.38 -10.05
CA ARG A 134 -12.61 0.95 -11.37
C ARG A 134 -13.73 0.67 -12.39
N GLN A 135 -14.32 -0.50 -12.34
CA GLN A 135 -15.43 -0.89 -13.23
C GLN A 135 -16.72 -0.13 -12.83
N GLU A 136 -16.99 -0.09 -11.53
CA GLU A 136 -18.20 0.52 -10.97
C GLU A 136 -18.31 2.04 -11.26
N VAL A 137 -17.16 2.77 -11.16
CA VAL A 137 -17.21 4.25 -11.23
C VAL A 137 -16.76 4.84 -12.57
N ARG A 138 -16.39 4.00 -13.54
CA ARG A 138 -15.86 4.47 -14.83
C ARG A 138 -16.88 5.34 -15.59
N HIS A 139 -18.14 4.96 -15.57
CA HIS A 139 -19.23 5.68 -16.24
C HIS A 139 -19.55 7.03 -15.57
N LEU A 140 -19.09 7.24 -14.32
CA LEU A 140 -19.22 8.47 -13.56
C LEU A 140 -18.06 9.47 -13.80
N GLY A 141 -17.18 9.20 -14.77
CA GLY A 141 -16.00 10.03 -15.03
C GLY A 141 -14.85 9.85 -14.03
N ILE A 142 -14.96 8.93 -13.08
CA ILE A 142 -13.94 8.68 -12.04
C ILE A 142 -12.98 7.61 -12.53
N ARG A 143 -11.68 7.84 -12.30
CA ARG A 143 -10.59 6.92 -12.68
C ARG A 143 -9.96 6.32 -11.46
N VAL A 144 -9.76 5.00 -11.45
CA VAL A 144 -9.11 4.27 -10.36
C VAL A 144 -7.86 3.59 -10.88
N SER A 145 -6.76 3.79 -10.17
CA SER A 145 -5.45 3.21 -10.49
C SER A 145 -4.82 2.60 -9.24
N THR A 146 -3.97 1.58 -9.43
CA THR A 146 -3.06 1.12 -8.39
C THR A 146 -1.62 1.49 -8.72
N VAL A 147 -0.86 1.88 -7.71
CA VAL A 147 0.60 1.93 -7.78
C VAL A 147 1.13 0.73 -7.01
N GLU A 148 2.05 0.00 -7.62
CA GLU A 148 2.52 -1.31 -7.14
C GLU A 148 4.03 -1.24 -6.84
N PRO A 149 4.44 -0.74 -5.65
CA PRO A 149 5.85 -0.73 -5.27
C PRO A 149 6.43 -2.16 -5.18
N GLY A 150 7.69 -2.31 -5.58
CA GLY A 150 8.56 -3.38 -5.15
C GLY A 150 9.27 -3.03 -3.84
N THR A 151 10.46 -3.59 -3.62
CA THR A 151 11.31 -3.14 -2.53
C THR A 151 11.76 -1.69 -2.80
N SER A 152 11.70 -0.84 -1.77
CA SER A 152 12.09 0.57 -1.87
C SER A 152 12.65 1.06 -0.54
N LYS A 153 13.75 1.82 -0.59
CA LYS A 153 14.38 2.41 0.61
C LYS A 153 13.49 3.49 1.21
N THR A 154 12.62 3.10 2.13
CA THR A 154 11.69 3.97 2.86
C THR A 154 11.61 3.53 4.32
N GLY A 155 11.01 4.33 5.19
CA GLY A 155 10.76 3.96 6.59
C GLY A 155 9.90 2.69 6.77
N PHE A 156 9.16 2.30 5.73
CA PHE A 156 8.37 1.06 5.72
C PHE A 156 9.21 -0.20 5.98
N GLY A 157 10.39 -0.31 5.34
CA GLY A 157 11.27 -1.47 5.53
C GLY A 157 11.79 -1.58 6.95
N ALA A 158 12.22 -0.47 7.55
CA ALA A 158 12.74 -0.46 8.92
C ALA A 158 11.70 -1.01 9.93
N LEU A 159 10.46 -0.53 9.85
CA LEU A 159 9.37 -0.99 10.72
C LEU A 159 9.03 -2.47 10.48
N ALA A 160 9.04 -2.92 9.23
CA ALA A 160 8.74 -4.31 8.88
C ALA A 160 9.82 -5.28 9.40
N PHE A 161 11.10 -4.90 9.33
CA PHE A 161 12.20 -5.69 9.89
C PHE A 161 12.17 -5.74 11.43
N GLU A 162 11.77 -4.65 12.08
CA GLU A 162 11.60 -4.63 13.54
C GLU A 162 10.54 -5.65 14.01
N THR A 163 9.46 -5.81 13.27
CA THR A 163 8.41 -6.80 13.60
C THR A 163 8.92 -8.23 13.47
N LEU A 164 9.83 -8.50 12.54
CA LEU A 164 10.41 -9.84 12.34
C LEU A 164 11.19 -10.34 13.58
N ASP A 165 11.91 -9.47 14.25
CA ASP A 165 12.70 -9.85 15.43
C ASP A 165 11.84 -10.03 16.68
N LYS A 166 10.69 -9.32 16.77
CA LYS A 166 9.79 -9.36 17.92
C LYS A 166 8.75 -10.49 17.88
N SER A 167 8.48 -11.07 16.70
CA SER A 167 7.40 -12.04 16.50
C SER A 167 7.83 -13.50 16.63
N ARG A 168 9.10 -13.78 16.91
CA ARG A 168 9.63 -15.15 16.96
C ARG A 168 9.31 -15.81 18.30
N SER A 169 8.39 -16.75 18.30
CA SER A 169 8.03 -17.56 19.46
C SER A 169 8.16 -19.07 19.19
N ILE A 170 8.10 -19.48 17.92
CA ILE A 170 8.13 -20.89 17.50
C ILE A 170 9.43 -21.17 16.74
N SER A 171 10.31 -21.97 17.35
CA SER A 171 11.64 -22.29 16.81
C SER A 171 11.62 -22.96 15.43
N ASP A 172 10.56 -23.68 15.09
CA ASP A 172 10.41 -24.38 13.81
C ASP A 172 10.42 -23.42 12.60
N TYR A 173 10.02 -22.17 12.81
CA TYR A 173 10.04 -21.13 11.76
C TYR A 173 11.37 -20.36 11.68
N ASP A 174 12.27 -20.50 12.67
CA ASP A 174 13.49 -19.72 12.76
C ASP A 174 14.37 -19.77 11.51
N GLY A 175 14.54 -20.95 10.94
CA GLY A 175 15.39 -21.16 9.77
C GLY A 175 14.89 -20.37 8.56
N VAL A 176 13.62 -20.51 8.24
CA VAL A 176 13.01 -19.87 7.07
C VAL A 176 12.84 -18.37 7.28
N MET A 177 12.60 -17.91 8.50
CA MET A 177 12.44 -16.47 8.80
C MET A 177 13.80 -15.75 8.82
N ARG A 178 14.87 -16.39 9.30
CA ARG A 178 16.24 -15.83 9.17
C ARG A 178 16.67 -15.71 7.72
N GLY A 179 16.39 -16.72 6.90
CA GLY A 179 16.68 -16.66 5.48
C GLY A 179 15.90 -15.57 4.76
N LEU A 180 14.60 -15.40 5.06
CA LEU A 180 13.79 -14.28 4.56
C LEU A 180 14.44 -12.94 4.93
N ASN A 181 14.84 -12.75 6.19
CA ASN A 181 15.47 -11.51 6.66
C ASN A 181 16.76 -11.20 5.89
N LYS A 182 17.61 -12.21 5.71
CA LYS A 182 18.85 -12.08 4.93
C LYS A 182 18.57 -11.69 3.48
N TRP A 183 17.63 -12.39 2.83
CA TRP A 183 17.27 -12.16 1.44
C TRP A 183 16.62 -10.78 1.22
N LEU A 184 15.59 -10.44 2.00
CA LEU A 184 14.93 -9.13 1.92
C LEU A 184 15.88 -7.99 2.32
N GLY A 185 16.72 -8.18 3.34
CA GLY A 185 17.75 -7.21 3.73
C GLY A 185 18.74 -6.95 2.61
N GLY A 186 19.17 -8.00 1.89
CA GLY A 186 20.00 -7.89 0.69
C GLY A 186 19.31 -7.09 -0.42
N LEU A 187 18.07 -7.44 -0.75
CA LEU A 187 17.27 -6.70 -1.73
C LEU A 187 17.06 -5.23 -1.32
N TYR A 188 16.79 -4.98 -0.04
CA TYR A 188 16.57 -3.63 0.45
C TYR A 188 17.82 -2.74 0.30
N ARG A 189 19.04 -3.30 0.47
CA ARG A 189 20.31 -2.57 0.30
C ARG A 189 20.51 -2.05 -1.11
N ILE A 190 20.08 -2.80 -2.13
CA ILE A 190 20.21 -2.44 -3.56
C ILE A 190 18.95 -1.78 -4.13
N SER A 191 17.89 -1.71 -3.36
CA SER A 191 16.61 -1.15 -3.81
C SER A 191 16.71 0.33 -4.13
N PRO A 192 15.96 0.81 -5.13
CA PRO A 192 15.90 2.23 -5.43
C PRO A 192 15.24 3.01 -4.29
N GLY A 193 15.55 4.30 -4.22
CA GLY A 193 14.83 5.23 -3.35
C GLY A 193 13.36 5.42 -3.78
N PRO A 194 12.57 6.16 -3.00
CA PRO A 194 11.12 6.32 -3.22
C PRO A 194 10.77 7.07 -4.53
N LYS A 195 11.73 7.71 -5.18
CA LYS A 195 11.52 8.55 -6.39
C LYS A 195 10.79 7.82 -7.52
N THR A 196 11.09 6.52 -7.72
CA THR A 196 10.42 5.72 -8.76
C THR A 196 8.93 5.57 -8.47
N VAL A 197 8.56 5.31 -7.22
CA VAL A 197 7.16 5.19 -6.77
C VAL A 197 6.45 6.54 -6.83
N ILE A 198 7.11 7.61 -6.35
CA ILE A 198 6.59 8.98 -6.41
C ILE A 198 6.26 9.39 -7.85
N ASN A 199 7.16 9.10 -8.80
CA ASN A 199 6.92 9.38 -10.22
C ASN A 199 5.71 8.60 -10.78
N LYS A 200 5.45 7.37 -10.31
CA LYS A 200 4.26 6.60 -10.71
C LYS A 200 2.98 7.17 -10.10
N LEU A 201 3.01 7.59 -8.83
CA LEU A 201 1.89 8.29 -8.18
C LEU A 201 1.57 9.59 -8.92
N HIS A 202 2.58 10.41 -9.19
CA HIS A 202 2.42 11.63 -9.96
C HIS A 202 1.81 11.36 -11.36
N ARG A 203 2.34 10.36 -12.08
CA ARG A 203 1.82 10.00 -13.40
C ARG A 203 0.37 9.48 -13.34
N ALA A 204 0.00 8.72 -12.31
CA ALA A 204 -1.38 8.27 -12.11
C ALA A 204 -2.32 9.47 -11.83
N ALA A 205 -1.82 10.48 -11.09
CA ALA A 205 -2.56 11.70 -10.79
C ALA A 205 -2.72 12.65 -11.97
N THR A 206 -1.77 12.69 -12.92
CA THR A 206 -1.72 13.75 -13.96
C THR A 206 -1.99 13.29 -15.38
N ALA A 207 -1.80 11.99 -15.71
CA ALA A 207 -1.94 11.51 -17.08
C ALA A 207 -3.36 11.74 -17.63
N LYS A 208 -3.48 12.18 -18.87
CA LYS A 208 -4.80 12.35 -19.56
C LYS A 208 -5.59 11.02 -19.57
N ARG A 209 -4.92 9.90 -19.80
CA ARG A 209 -5.49 8.54 -19.78
C ARG A 209 -4.70 7.68 -18.80
N PRO A 210 -5.03 7.70 -17.49
CA PRO A 210 -4.29 6.92 -16.51
C PRO A 210 -4.44 5.42 -16.76
N ARG A 211 -3.35 4.69 -16.52
CA ARG A 211 -3.36 3.21 -16.58
C ARG A 211 -4.06 2.66 -15.34
N ALA A 212 -4.58 1.44 -15.44
CA ALA A 212 -5.16 0.74 -14.30
C ALA A 212 -4.10 0.40 -13.24
N HIS A 213 -2.89 0.03 -13.69
CA HIS A 213 -1.80 -0.42 -12.83
C HIS A 213 -0.48 0.27 -13.21
N TYR A 214 0.27 0.71 -12.20
CA TYR A 214 1.58 1.34 -12.33
C TYR A 214 2.60 0.54 -11.51
N PRO A 215 3.32 -0.44 -12.12
CA PRO A 215 4.42 -1.12 -11.45
C PRO A 215 5.49 -0.11 -11.07
N GLY A 216 6.00 -0.21 -9.83
CA GLY A 216 6.97 0.72 -9.26
C GLY A 216 8.32 0.65 -9.98
N SER A 217 8.72 -0.56 -10.38
CA SER A 217 10.02 -0.84 -11.00
C SER A 217 9.93 -2.06 -11.92
N TRP A 218 10.98 -2.35 -12.68
CA TRP A 218 11.02 -3.47 -13.63
C TRP A 218 11.02 -4.85 -12.94
N ASP A 219 11.62 -4.95 -11.75
CA ASP A 219 11.62 -6.15 -10.92
C ASP A 219 10.20 -6.59 -10.53
N VAL A 220 9.31 -5.63 -10.26
CA VAL A 220 7.88 -5.90 -10.05
C VAL A 220 7.25 -6.58 -11.27
N VAL A 221 7.59 -6.11 -12.47
CA VAL A 221 7.07 -6.71 -13.72
C VAL A 221 7.62 -8.12 -13.90
N ALA A 222 8.92 -8.31 -13.70
CA ALA A 222 9.57 -9.61 -13.82
C ALA A 222 9.02 -10.63 -12.81
N LEU A 223 8.86 -10.23 -11.57
CA LEU A 223 8.31 -11.08 -10.52
C LEU A 223 6.84 -11.47 -10.80
N LYS A 224 6.03 -10.52 -11.26
CA LYS A 224 4.65 -10.80 -11.70
C LYS A 224 4.63 -11.83 -12.83
N LEU A 225 5.45 -11.65 -13.86
CA LEU A 225 5.52 -12.59 -14.97
C LEU A 225 5.92 -13.99 -14.49
N ALA A 226 6.94 -14.10 -13.64
CA ALA A 226 7.33 -15.38 -13.06
C ALA A 226 6.16 -16.05 -12.32
N PHE A 227 5.41 -15.31 -11.50
CA PHE A 227 4.27 -15.83 -10.75
C PHE A 227 3.07 -16.24 -11.62
N TYR A 228 2.87 -15.60 -12.78
CA TYR A 228 1.78 -15.97 -13.68
C TYR A 228 2.15 -17.09 -14.65
N LEU A 229 3.43 -17.25 -14.97
CA LEU A 229 3.90 -18.20 -15.98
C LEU A 229 4.43 -19.50 -15.39
N LEU A 230 5.00 -19.47 -14.17
CA LEU A 230 5.59 -20.67 -13.57
C LEU A 230 4.54 -21.48 -12.77
N PRO A 231 4.64 -22.82 -12.80
CA PRO A 231 3.82 -23.67 -11.94
C PRO A 231 4.04 -23.34 -10.46
N ARG A 232 2.98 -23.42 -9.63
CA ARG A 232 3.03 -23.10 -8.19
C ARG A 232 4.15 -23.83 -7.45
N LYS A 233 4.29 -25.14 -7.67
CA LYS A 233 5.35 -25.95 -7.04
C LYS A 233 6.75 -25.42 -7.32
N THR A 234 7.00 -24.93 -8.54
CA THR A 234 8.29 -24.33 -8.93
C THR A 234 8.53 -23.00 -8.21
N LEU A 235 7.47 -22.19 -8.09
CA LEU A 235 7.55 -20.91 -7.37
C LEU A 235 7.80 -21.11 -5.88
N ASP A 236 7.06 -22.04 -5.25
CA ASP A 236 7.22 -22.36 -3.84
C ASP A 236 8.64 -22.89 -3.56
N ALA A 237 9.15 -23.78 -4.43
CA ALA A 237 10.52 -24.28 -4.34
C ALA A 237 11.56 -23.15 -4.48
N LEU A 238 11.34 -22.20 -5.41
CA LEU A 238 12.23 -21.03 -5.58
C LEU A 238 12.20 -20.12 -4.37
N VAL A 239 11.02 -19.78 -3.85
CA VAL A 239 10.87 -18.93 -2.66
C VAL A 239 11.54 -19.59 -1.44
N LEU A 240 11.32 -20.88 -1.23
CA LEU A 240 11.95 -21.63 -0.13
C LEU A 240 13.47 -21.74 -0.32
N TRP A 241 13.95 -21.90 -1.55
CA TRP A 241 15.39 -21.91 -1.82
C TRP A 241 16.02 -20.54 -1.50
N LEU A 242 15.40 -19.44 -1.92
CA LEU A 242 15.83 -18.07 -1.59
C LEU A 242 15.81 -17.80 -0.08
N ALA A 243 14.86 -18.37 0.65
CA ALA A 243 14.76 -18.25 2.09
C ALA A 243 15.74 -19.16 2.86
N LYS A 244 16.45 -20.10 2.21
CA LYS A 244 17.44 -20.96 2.84
C LYS A 244 18.89 -20.51 2.62
N HIS A 245 19.14 -19.69 1.60
CA HIS A 245 20.48 -19.23 1.18
C HIS A 245 20.60 -17.71 1.24
#